data_b072b3f14b3d85aa9d641b2f03a44e49
#
_entry.id   b072b3f14b3d85aa9d641b2f03a44e49
#
_cell.length_a   1.000
_cell.length_b   1.000
_cell.length_c   1.000
_cell.angle_alpha   90.00
_cell.angle_beta   90.00
_cell.angle_gamma   90.00
#
_symmetry.space_group_name_H-M   'P 1'
#
loop_
_entity.id
_entity.type
_entity.pdbx_description
1 polymer ?
#
loop_
_entity_poly.entity_id
_entity_poly.type
_entity_poly.pdbx_seq_one_letter_code
_entity_poly.pdbx_strand_id
1 'polypeptide(L)'
;MSQPLTRQAFLVFFSAVFLPMFLAAVDQTILATATPSIVGDLGQLHLSSWIAIGYLLATVASVPIYGWLGDRYGRRNVLVWALGIFCIGSVVGGLAENMSHMIIGRIIQGLGGGGLMSLSQALIGELIPPRQRAKYQGYFASMFACASIGGPVIGGLVVTHYSWHWLFWANIPLAAIAAWRLMRLTSKVDLAHRHRPIDWVGLMTFPILCCLFLYWVSVAGQNFEWLSLNSAYYLVLILLLAVVFYRNQVRHSTPFLPNELLKNRAIYIPLITSMLFAACMFALIFFLPIYLQLGLKTNAATSGLLLLPLTVGQISGALISGRVMAKTGVPKYIPVVGMSLSTAGFIALGSIPPEPMLIAILGMFCGIGFGTVMPTTQLVIQTVAGKANIGSVTALASLSRNLGAAVGTALFGVLIYTLLPEFDHNTSIEMLRSGPQEPIINAFQTAFYVAAVITTLAALNAARAPLILLANE
;
A
#
# COMPACT_ATOMS: atom_id res chain seq x y z
N MET A 1 -29.83 -15.29 10.65
CA MET A 1 -30.32 -13.93 10.33
C MET A 1 -29.64 -12.95 11.27
N SER A 2 -28.60 -12.25 10.83
CA SER A 2 -27.98 -11.16 11.59
C SER A 2 -28.86 -9.92 11.39
N GLN A 3 -29.46 -9.41 12.45
CA GLN A 3 -30.21 -8.15 12.40
C GLN A 3 -29.30 -7.05 11.82
N PRO A 4 -29.82 -6.16 10.95
CA PRO A 4 -29.04 -5.04 10.45
C PRO A 4 -28.55 -4.22 11.64
N LEU A 5 -27.22 -3.93 11.65
CA LEU A 5 -26.63 -3.10 12.69
C LEU A 5 -27.40 -1.79 12.81
N THR A 6 -27.85 -1.45 14.01
CA THR A 6 -28.46 -0.13 14.26
C THR A 6 -27.45 0.96 13.86
N ARG A 7 -27.94 2.14 13.43
CA ARG A 7 -27.07 3.27 13.02
C ARG A 7 -26.01 3.60 14.08
N GLN A 8 -26.36 3.51 15.35
CA GLN A 8 -25.42 3.75 16.46
C GLN A 8 -24.36 2.64 16.57
N ALA A 9 -24.77 1.37 16.52
CA ALA A 9 -23.83 0.24 16.56
C ALA A 9 -22.88 0.29 15.35
N PHE A 10 -23.39 0.70 14.19
CA PHE A 10 -22.58 0.90 13.00
C PHE A 10 -21.55 2.03 13.18
N LEU A 11 -21.94 3.19 13.70
CA LEU A 11 -21.01 4.32 13.92
C LEU A 11 -19.90 3.96 14.90
N VAL A 12 -20.23 3.24 15.98
CA VAL A 12 -19.25 2.74 16.97
C VAL A 12 -18.27 1.78 16.28
N PHE A 13 -18.80 0.81 15.54
CA PHE A 13 -17.98 -0.16 14.80
C PHE A 13 -17.09 0.51 13.76
N PHE A 14 -17.68 1.35 12.90
CA PHE A 14 -16.95 2.04 11.85
C PHE A 14 -15.82 2.90 12.41
N SER A 15 -16.09 3.68 13.45
CA SER A 15 -15.06 4.52 14.08
C SER A 15 -13.96 3.70 14.78
N ALA A 16 -14.30 2.54 15.35
CA ALA A 16 -13.32 1.65 15.97
C ALA A 16 -12.33 1.03 14.97
N VAL A 17 -12.80 0.76 13.75
CA VAL A 17 -11.98 0.16 12.69
C VAL A 17 -11.32 1.22 11.81
N PHE A 18 -12.01 2.34 11.57
CA PHE A 18 -11.51 3.45 10.75
C PHE A 18 -10.32 4.16 11.39
N LEU A 19 -10.36 4.38 12.70
CA LEU A 19 -9.33 5.14 13.41
C LEU A 19 -7.94 4.49 13.38
N PRO A 20 -7.76 3.16 13.60
CA PRO A 20 -6.46 2.50 13.40
C PRO A 20 -5.94 2.60 11.96
N MET A 21 -6.82 2.43 10.96
CA MET A 21 -6.43 2.57 9.56
C MET A 21 -6.00 4.00 9.22
N PHE A 22 -6.76 4.99 9.70
CA PHE A 22 -6.45 6.41 9.51
C PHE A 22 -5.10 6.77 10.13
N LEU A 23 -4.86 6.29 11.36
CA LEU A 23 -3.61 6.50 12.07
C LEU A 23 -2.41 5.99 11.25
N ALA A 24 -2.47 4.74 10.77
CA ALA A 24 -1.41 4.15 9.96
C ALA A 24 -1.24 4.88 8.61
N ALA A 25 -2.32 5.33 7.98
CA ALA A 25 -2.27 6.04 6.71
C ALA A 25 -1.67 7.46 6.85
N VAL A 26 -2.07 8.20 7.88
CA VAL A 26 -1.53 9.54 8.17
C VAL A 26 -0.06 9.45 8.56
N ASP A 27 0.30 8.53 9.45
CA ASP A 27 1.69 8.34 9.89
C ASP A 27 2.64 8.07 8.71
N GLN A 28 2.19 7.31 7.72
CA GLN A 28 2.98 7.01 6.53
C GLN A 28 3.24 8.25 5.65
N THR A 29 2.33 9.23 5.64
CA THR A 29 2.39 10.38 4.75
C THR A 29 2.91 11.66 5.44
N ILE A 30 2.66 11.82 6.73
CA ILE A 30 3.01 13.03 7.50
C ILE A 30 4.52 13.21 7.62
N LEU A 31 5.28 12.13 7.71
CA LEU A 31 6.74 12.18 7.87
C LEU A 31 7.48 12.60 6.60
N ALA A 32 6.86 12.51 5.44
CA ALA A 32 7.48 12.96 4.20
C ALA A 32 7.88 14.45 4.26
N THR A 33 7.05 15.29 4.90
CA THR A 33 7.32 16.72 5.08
C THR A 33 8.16 17.04 6.33
N ALA A 34 8.19 16.14 7.31
CA ALA A 34 8.96 16.29 8.54
C ALA A 34 10.43 15.83 8.41
N THR A 35 10.73 14.95 7.43
CA THR A 35 12.06 14.36 7.25
C THR A 35 13.19 15.41 7.21
N PRO A 36 13.09 16.54 6.47
CA PRO A 36 14.16 17.53 6.48
C PRO A 36 14.46 18.11 7.87
N SER A 37 13.44 18.37 8.67
CA SER A 37 13.61 18.89 10.04
C SER A 37 14.19 17.84 10.99
N ILE A 38 13.74 16.58 10.87
CA ILE A 38 14.30 15.46 11.63
C ILE A 38 15.80 15.31 11.31
N VAL A 39 16.17 15.39 10.05
CA VAL A 39 17.57 15.31 9.62
C VAL A 39 18.38 16.52 10.09
N GLY A 40 17.77 17.71 10.11
CA GLY A 40 18.39 18.92 10.64
C GLY A 40 18.76 18.78 12.11
N ASP A 41 17.89 18.18 12.93
CA ASP A 41 18.10 18.00 14.36
C ASP A 41 19.00 16.78 14.69
N LEU A 42 18.76 15.64 14.05
CA LEU A 42 19.45 14.37 14.38
C LEU A 42 20.72 14.12 13.55
N GLY A 43 20.96 14.90 12.48
CA GLY A 43 22.08 14.71 11.56
C GLY A 43 21.95 13.48 10.66
N GLN A 44 23.09 13.02 10.11
CA GLN A 44 23.22 11.79 9.32
C GLN A 44 22.26 11.71 8.10
N LEU A 45 22.31 12.71 7.22
CA LEU A 45 21.46 12.83 6.01
C LEU A 45 21.43 11.54 5.17
N HIS A 46 22.53 10.80 5.09
CA HIS A 46 22.63 9.53 4.34
C HIS A 46 21.70 8.42 4.89
N LEU A 47 21.26 8.52 6.14
CA LEU A 47 20.30 7.59 6.74
C LEU A 47 18.84 8.05 6.65
N SER A 48 18.56 9.23 6.10
CA SER A 48 17.21 9.81 6.06
C SER A 48 16.16 8.92 5.38
N SER A 49 16.54 8.23 4.30
CA SER A 49 15.66 7.29 3.60
C SER A 49 15.23 6.11 4.47
N TRP A 50 16.04 5.73 5.49
CA TRP A 50 15.71 4.64 6.40
C TRP A 50 14.55 4.94 7.34
N ILE A 51 14.20 6.21 7.53
CA ILE A 51 12.98 6.62 8.27
C ILE A 51 11.73 6.03 7.59
N ALA A 52 11.68 6.06 6.27
CA ALA A 52 10.57 5.49 5.48
C ALA A 52 10.77 3.99 5.20
N ILE A 53 11.98 3.58 4.78
CA ILE A 53 12.30 2.18 4.42
C ILE A 53 12.13 1.26 5.63
N GLY A 54 12.64 1.64 6.81
CA GLY A 54 12.52 0.84 8.04
C GLY A 54 11.06 0.56 8.41
N TYR A 55 10.21 1.57 8.35
CA TYR A 55 8.77 1.42 8.56
C TYR A 55 8.12 0.50 7.52
N LEU A 56 8.42 0.72 6.24
CA LEU A 56 7.83 -0.05 5.13
C LEU A 56 8.20 -1.54 5.21
N LEU A 57 9.48 -1.85 5.40
CA LEU A 57 9.96 -3.23 5.53
C LEU A 57 9.31 -3.94 6.73
N ALA A 58 9.27 -3.27 7.89
CA ALA A 58 8.63 -3.81 9.08
C ALA A 58 7.12 -4.03 8.88
N THR A 59 6.44 -3.09 8.21
CA THR A 59 5.03 -3.21 7.84
C THR A 59 4.79 -4.43 6.95
N VAL A 60 5.58 -4.59 5.89
CA VAL A 60 5.43 -5.71 4.95
C VAL A 60 5.70 -7.05 5.62
N ALA A 61 6.73 -7.14 6.48
CA ALA A 61 7.03 -8.33 7.25
C ALA A 61 5.89 -8.73 8.19
N SER A 62 5.28 -7.75 8.87
CA SER A 62 4.28 -8.01 9.91
C SER A 62 2.89 -8.32 9.35
N VAL A 63 2.52 -7.79 8.17
CA VAL A 63 1.18 -7.97 7.58
C VAL A 63 0.74 -9.44 7.49
N PRO A 64 1.51 -10.38 6.93
CA PRO A 64 1.10 -11.79 6.87
C PRO A 64 1.00 -12.45 8.25
N ILE A 65 1.89 -12.06 9.18
CA ILE A 65 1.89 -12.53 10.55
C ILE A 65 0.57 -12.12 11.25
N TYR A 66 0.17 -10.86 11.10
CA TYR A 66 -1.08 -10.36 11.66
C TYR A 66 -2.32 -11.00 11.02
N GLY A 67 -2.29 -11.29 9.73
CA GLY A 67 -3.35 -12.04 9.08
C GLY A 67 -3.58 -13.39 9.74
N TRP A 68 -2.50 -14.15 9.93
CA TRP A 68 -2.50 -15.45 10.59
C TRP A 68 -2.88 -15.36 12.09
N LEU A 69 -2.26 -14.42 12.84
CA LEU A 69 -2.59 -14.18 14.24
C LEU A 69 -4.06 -13.81 14.42
N GLY A 70 -4.59 -12.94 13.54
CA GLY A 70 -5.97 -12.49 13.58
C GLY A 70 -6.97 -13.62 13.36
N ASP A 71 -6.69 -14.53 12.43
CA ASP A 71 -7.52 -15.71 12.19
C ASP A 71 -7.46 -16.70 13.38
N ARG A 72 -6.34 -16.77 14.10
CA ARG A 72 -6.13 -17.70 15.23
C ARG A 72 -6.61 -17.15 16.58
N TYR A 73 -6.30 -15.90 16.92
CA TYR A 73 -6.54 -15.31 18.25
C TYR A 73 -7.66 -14.27 18.27
N GLY A 74 -8.28 -14.03 17.10
CA GLY A 74 -9.34 -13.05 16.93
C GLY A 74 -8.79 -11.68 16.55
N ARG A 75 -9.30 -11.17 15.45
CA ARG A 75 -8.82 -9.95 14.78
C ARG A 75 -8.88 -8.71 15.67
N ARG A 76 -9.93 -8.60 16.51
CA ARG A 76 -10.09 -7.51 17.47
C ARG A 76 -8.92 -7.45 18.47
N ASN A 77 -8.62 -8.57 19.12
CA ASN A 77 -7.60 -8.63 20.16
C ASN A 77 -6.21 -8.38 19.58
N VAL A 78 -5.92 -8.98 18.43
CA VAL A 78 -4.65 -8.81 17.75
C VAL A 78 -4.48 -7.38 17.20
N LEU A 79 -5.57 -6.70 16.79
CA LEU A 79 -5.55 -5.29 16.41
C LEU A 79 -5.21 -4.36 17.60
N VAL A 80 -5.71 -4.69 18.81
CA VAL A 80 -5.32 -3.95 20.03
C VAL A 80 -3.84 -4.15 20.36
N TRP A 81 -3.29 -5.37 20.18
CA TRP A 81 -1.84 -5.59 20.33
C TRP A 81 -1.03 -4.80 19.31
N ALA A 82 -1.47 -4.77 18.05
CA ALA A 82 -0.83 -3.99 16.99
C ALA A 82 -0.81 -2.49 17.31
N LEU A 83 -1.91 -1.94 17.87
CA LEU A 83 -1.97 -0.56 18.37
C LEU A 83 -0.95 -0.32 19.49
N GLY A 84 -0.82 -1.27 20.43
CA GLY A 84 0.18 -1.19 21.50
C GLY A 84 1.61 -1.12 20.96
N ILE A 85 1.97 -2.01 20.02
CA ILE A 85 3.29 -2.01 19.36
C ILE A 85 3.51 -0.70 18.60
N PHE A 86 2.51 -0.21 17.87
CA PHE A 86 2.58 1.06 17.17
C PHE A 86 2.82 2.25 18.12
N CYS A 87 2.16 2.27 19.30
CA CYS A 87 2.39 3.27 20.33
C CYS A 87 3.82 3.19 20.89
N ILE A 88 4.34 1.99 21.17
CA ILE A 88 5.73 1.82 21.65
C ILE A 88 6.69 2.42 20.63
N GLY A 89 6.51 2.12 19.33
CA GLY A 89 7.32 2.72 18.27
C GLY A 89 7.18 4.23 18.20
N SER A 90 5.98 4.78 18.43
CA SER A 90 5.74 6.22 18.50
C SER A 90 6.45 6.87 19.70
N VAL A 91 6.48 6.22 20.87
CA VAL A 91 7.24 6.70 22.02
C VAL A 91 8.74 6.71 21.72
N VAL A 92 9.28 5.61 21.19
CA VAL A 92 10.72 5.51 20.84
C VAL A 92 11.09 6.56 19.78
N GLY A 93 10.27 6.75 18.74
CA GLY A 93 10.49 7.77 17.71
C GLY A 93 10.36 9.22 18.26
N GLY A 94 9.38 9.46 19.15
CA GLY A 94 9.18 10.76 19.80
C GLY A 94 10.26 11.13 20.84
N LEU A 95 11.04 10.15 21.31
CA LEU A 95 12.18 10.33 22.22
C LEU A 95 13.53 10.19 21.49
N ALA A 96 13.55 10.17 20.16
CA ALA A 96 14.77 9.93 19.42
C ALA A 96 15.76 11.09 19.56
N GLU A 97 16.97 10.80 20.03
CA GLU A 97 18.10 11.74 20.17
C GLU A 97 19.13 11.60 19.05
N ASN A 98 19.00 10.56 18.22
CA ASN A 98 19.85 10.32 17.07
C ASN A 98 19.09 9.53 16.00
N MET A 99 19.65 9.49 14.78
CA MET A 99 19.00 8.85 13.64
C MET A 99 18.79 7.34 13.85
N SER A 100 19.66 6.65 14.55
CA SER A 100 19.51 5.21 14.84
C SER A 100 18.30 4.95 15.75
N HIS A 101 18.09 5.76 16.79
CA HIS A 101 16.90 5.68 17.65
C HIS A 101 15.61 5.95 16.83
N MET A 102 15.64 6.95 15.94
CA MET A 102 14.55 7.24 15.03
C MET A 102 14.21 6.03 14.16
N ILE A 103 15.19 5.42 13.51
CA ILE A 103 15.01 4.26 12.65
C ILE A 103 14.44 3.06 13.44
N ILE A 104 14.95 2.80 14.65
CA ILE A 104 14.41 1.75 15.54
C ILE A 104 12.96 2.03 15.88
N GLY A 105 12.62 3.27 16.24
CA GLY A 105 11.24 3.69 16.48
C GLY A 105 10.34 3.43 15.27
N ARG A 106 10.82 3.74 14.06
CA ARG A 106 10.10 3.51 12.80
C ARG A 106 9.91 2.02 12.49
N ILE A 107 10.90 1.19 12.76
CA ILE A 107 10.78 -0.27 12.61
C ILE A 107 9.71 -0.82 13.56
N ILE A 108 9.76 -0.45 14.85
CA ILE A 108 8.76 -0.89 15.84
C ILE A 108 7.35 -0.39 15.44
N GLN A 109 7.25 0.86 15.03
CA GLN A 109 6.00 1.47 14.57
C GLN A 109 5.45 0.76 13.32
N GLY A 110 6.32 0.40 12.36
CA GLY A 110 5.97 -0.37 11.17
C GLY A 110 5.48 -1.78 11.50
N LEU A 111 6.09 -2.45 12.49
CA LEU A 111 5.61 -3.74 12.99
C LEU A 111 4.15 -3.64 13.49
N GLY A 112 3.78 -2.57 14.19
CA GLY A 112 2.39 -2.31 14.57
C GLY A 112 1.51 -1.93 13.36
N GLY A 113 2.01 -1.04 12.51
CA GLY A 113 1.30 -0.45 11.36
C GLY A 113 0.75 -1.46 10.37
N GLY A 114 1.50 -2.56 10.12
CA GLY A 114 1.03 -3.65 9.26
C GLY A 114 -0.25 -4.32 9.80
N GLY A 115 -0.36 -4.45 11.13
CA GLY A 115 -1.56 -4.95 11.79
C GLY A 115 -2.73 -3.98 11.68
N LEU A 116 -2.48 -2.67 11.83
CA LEU A 116 -3.54 -1.65 11.81
C LEU A 116 -4.32 -1.67 10.51
N MET A 117 -3.63 -1.80 9.37
CA MET A 117 -4.25 -1.84 8.06
C MET A 117 -4.94 -3.18 7.77
N SER A 118 -4.21 -4.28 7.90
CA SER A 118 -4.68 -5.59 7.47
C SER A 118 -5.81 -6.12 8.35
N LEU A 119 -5.68 -6.02 9.69
CA LEU A 119 -6.69 -6.51 10.62
C LEU A 119 -7.95 -5.66 10.63
N SER A 120 -7.83 -4.33 10.44
CA SER A 120 -9.01 -3.46 10.32
C SER A 120 -9.85 -3.85 9.11
N GLN A 121 -9.24 -4.06 7.95
CA GLN A 121 -9.94 -4.53 6.75
C GLN A 121 -10.50 -5.94 6.92
N ALA A 122 -9.77 -6.83 7.60
CA ALA A 122 -10.24 -8.17 7.91
C ALA A 122 -11.44 -8.18 8.88
N LEU A 123 -11.44 -7.30 9.89
CA LEU A 123 -12.54 -7.15 10.85
C LEU A 123 -13.82 -6.68 10.19
N ILE A 124 -13.73 -5.77 9.22
CA ILE A 124 -14.86 -5.38 8.37
C ILE A 124 -15.37 -6.59 7.58
N GLY A 125 -14.44 -7.36 7.01
CA GLY A 125 -14.74 -8.58 6.28
C GLY A 125 -15.48 -9.63 7.12
N GLU A 126 -15.23 -9.66 8.43
CA GLU A 126 -15.88 -10.58 9.36
C GLU A 126 -17.31 -10.15 9.74
N LEU A 127 -17.51 -8.87 9.99
CA LEU A 127 -18.73 -8.34 10.63
C LEU A 127 -19.76 -7.81 9.64
N ILE A 128 -19.35 -7.45 8.42
CA ILE A 128 -20.25 -6.85 7.42
C ILE A 128 -20.49 -7.83 6.26
N PRO A 129 -21.75 -8.07 5.85
CA PRO A 129 -22.08 -8.89 4.68
C PRO A 129 -21.43 -8.32 3.40
N PRO A 130 -21.05 -9.19 2.41
CA PRO A 130 -20.28 -8.77 1.24
C PRO A 130 -20.89 -7.60 0.46
N ARG A 131 -22.18 -7.60 0.25
CA ARG A 131 -22.87 -6.56 -0.53
C ARG A 131 -22.93 -5.20 0.17
N GLN A 132 -23.07 -5.20 1.50
CA GLN A 132 -22.99 -3.99 2.32
C GLN A 132 -21.54 -3.49 2.43
N ARG A 133 -20.57 -4.43 2.54
CA ARG A 133 -19.14 -4.14 2.59
C ARG A 133 -18.66 -3.35 1.37
N ALA A 134 -19.20 -3.62 0.19
CA ALA A 134 -18.90 -2.88 -1.04
C ALA A 134 -19.08 -1.37 -0.88
N LYS A 135 -20.14 -0.93 -0.18
CA LYS A 135 -20.36 0.49 0.13
C LYS A 135 -19.24 1.12 0.96
N TYR A 136 -18.71 0.39 1.93
CA TYR A 136 -17.71 0.89 2.88
C TYR A 136 -16.31 0.94 2.31
N GLN A 137 -16.01 0.15 1.29
CA GLN A 137 -14.72 0.21 0.60
C GLN A 137 -14.44 1.58 -0.01
N GLY A 138 -15.48 2.28 -0.49
CA GLY A 138 -15.33 3.65 -0.96
C GLY A 138 -14.91 4.64 0.15
N TYR A 139 -15.43 4.50 1.36
CA TYR A 139 -15.03 5.35 2.49
C TYR A 139 -13.57 5.13 2.91
N PHE A 140 -13.04 3.90 2.77
CA PHE A 140 -11.62 3.63 3.03
C PHE A 140 -10.72 4.28 1.99
N ALA A 141 -11.11 4.24 0.73
CA ALA A 141 -10.37 4.95 -0.33
C ALA A 141 -10.36 6.46 -0.08
N SER A 142 -11.50 7.03 0.34
CA SER A 142 -11.61 8.45 0.71
C SER A 142 -10.73 8.79 1.90
N MET A 143 -10.67 7.91 2.91
CA MET A 143 -9.79 8.07 4.07
C MET A 143 -8.31 8.12 3.67
N PHE A 144 -7.88 7.20 2.82
CA PHE A 144 -6.51 7.18 2.31
C PHE A 144 -6.16 8.46 1.56
N ALA A 145 -7.06 8.95 0.74
CA ALA A 145 -6.86 10.20 0.03
C ALA A 145 -6.80 11.40 0.98
N CYS A 146 -7.69 11.46 1.99
CA CYS A 146 -7.62 12.49 3.02
C CYS A 146 -6.29 12.43 3.79
N ALA A 147 -5.81 11.22 4.12
CA ALA A 147 -4.52 11.03 4.78
C ALA A 147 -3.35 11.46 3.87
N SER A 148 -3.41 11.14 2.58
CA SER A 148 -2.34 11.48 1.62
C SER A 148 -2.20 12.98 1.38
N ILE A 149 -3.31 13.73 1.43
CA ILE A 149 -3.30 15.20 1.28
C ILE A 149 -3.09 15.87 2.65
N GLY A 150 -3.85 15.44 3.65
CA GLY A 150 -3.84 16.02 5.00
C GLY A 150 -2.54 15.75 5.75
N GLY A 151 -1.93 14.57 5.54
CA GLY A 151 -0.67 14.21 6.18
C GLY A 151 0.43 15.23 5.95
N PRO A 152 0.85 15.52 4.70
CA PRO A 152 1.86 16.53 4.41
C PRO A 152 1.49 17.94 4.88
N VAL A 153 0.22 18.35 4.79
CA VAL A 153 -0.24 19.67 5.26
C VAL A 153 -0.11 19.77 6.78
N ILE A 154 -0.64 18.79 7.52
CA ILE A 154 -0.54 18.77 8.98
C ILE A 154 0.92 18.63 9.42
N GLY A 155 1.69 17.76 8.76
CA GLY A 155 3.11 17.57 9.03
C GLY A 155 3.91 18.86 8.86
N GLY A 156 3.71 19.54 7.74
CA GLY A 156 4.33 20.85 7.48
C GLY A 156 3.96 21.92 8.50
N LEU A 157 2.68 22.04 8.87
CA LEU A 157 2.21 23.00 9.89
C LEU A 157 2.82 22.70 11.26
N VAL A 158 2.84 21.42 11.67
CA VAL A 158 3.41 21.04 12.98
C VAL A 158 4.90 21.34 13.02
N VAL A 159 5.64 21.00 11.97
CA VAL A 159 7.10 21.22 11.92
C VAL A 159 7.46 22.71 11.85
N THR A 160 6.62 23.52 11.20
CA THR A 160 6.87 24.98 11.09
C THR A 160 6.61 25.71 12.42
N HIS A 161 5.61 25.31 13.20
CA HIS A 161 5.19 26.03 14.41
C HIS A 161 5.59 25.33 15.72
N TYR A 162 5.87 24.03 15.64
CA TYR A 162 6.20 23.17 16.78
C TYR A 162 7.37 22.25 16.40
N SER A 163 7.76 21.35 17.31
CA SER A 163 8.77 20.32 17.05
C SER A 163 8.17 19.10 16.34
N TRP A 164 8.95 18.47 15.46
CA TRP A 164 8.57 17.22 14.77
C TRP A 164 8.22 16.08 15.74
N HIS A 165 8.71 16.10 16.99
CA HIS A 165 8.39 15.12 18.04
C HIS A 165 6.88 15.01 18.28
N TRP A 166 6.12 16.09 18.11
CA TRP A 166 4.67 16.10 18.29
C TRP A 166 3.94 15.21 17.29
N LEU A 167 4.52 14.95 16.13
CA LEU A 167 3.95 14.02 15.14
C LEU A 167 3.87 12.59 15.69
N PHE A 168 4.84 12.20 16.51
CA PHE A 168 4.87 10.91 17.18
C PHE A 168 3.97 10.89 18.43
N TRP A 169 4.00 11.94 19.24
CA TRP A 169 3.16 12.03 20.44
C TRP A 169 1.67 12.08 20.13
N ALA A 170 1.25 12.68 19.03
CA ALA A 170 -0.14 12.74 18.60
C ALA A 170 -0.74 11.34 18.28
N ASN A 171 0.09 10.36 17.94
CA ASN A 171 -0.35 8.99 17.69
C ASN A 171 -0.90 8.32 18.96
N ILE A 172 -0.36 8.64 20.13
CA ILE A 172 -0.68 7.96 21.40
C ILE A 172 -2.13 8.18 21.82
N PRO A 173 -2.67 9.41 21.94
CA PRO A 173 -4.06 9.62 22.31
C PRO A 173 -5.03 9.07 21.26
N LEU A 174 -4.69 9.15 19.96
CA LEU A 174 -5.51 8.59 18.89
C LEU A 174 -5.57 7.05 18.96
N ALA A 175 -4.44 6.39 19.20
CA ALA A 175 -4.37 4.95 19.38
C ALA A 175 -5.09 4.49 20.66
N ALA A 176 -5.00 5.24 21.76
CA ALA A 176 -5.74 4.96 23.00
C ALA A 176 -7.26 5.01 22.78
N ILE A 177 -7.76 6.03 22.06
CA ILE A 177 -9.18 6.14 21.70
C ILE A 177 -9.59 4.96 20.80
N ALA A 178 -8.76 4.59 19.82
CA ALA A 178 -9.01 3.45 18.94
C ALA A 178 -9.08 2.13 19.73
N ALA A 179 -8.12 1.87 20.61
CA ALA A 179 -8.09 0.69 21.47
C ALA A 179 -9.30 0.62 22.39
N TRP A 180 -9.66 1.73 23.03
CA TRP A 180 -10.84 1.79 23.88
C TRP A 180 -12.14 1.47 23.13
N ARG A 181 -12.31 2.02 21.92
CA ARG A 181 -13.46 1.71 21.06
C ARG A 181 -13.48 0.26 20.61
N LEU A 182 -12.33 -0.30 20.24
CA LEU A 182 -12.18 -1.70 19.85
C LEU A 182 -12.54 -2.63 21.00
N MET A 183 -12.13 -2.33 22.25
CA MET A 183 -12.44 -3.15 23.41
C MET A 183 -13.94 -3.19 23.72
N ARG A 184 -14.70 -2.19 23.32
CA ARG A 184 -16.18 -2.18 23.45
C ARG A 184 -16.90 -2.99 22.36
N LEU A 185 -16.21 -3.41 21.30
CA LEU A 185 -16.82 -4.27 20.27
C LEU A 185 -16.91 -5.71 20.77
N THR A 186 -18.08 -6.31 20.66
CA THR A 186 -18.27 -7.73 20.93
C THR A 186 -17.83 -8.53 19.69
N SER A 187 -16.72 -9.22 19.77
CA SER A 187 -16.24 -10.13 18.71
C SER A 187 -16.42 -11.57 19.19
N LYS A 188 -17.17 -12.34 18.43
CA LYS A 188 -17.25 -13.80 18.64
C LYS A 188 -16.04 -14.42 17.97
N VAL A 189 -15.08 -14.88 18.76
CA VAL A 189 -13.91 -15.61 18.24
C VAL A 189 -14.34 -17.05 17.97
N ASP A 190 -14.18 -17.49 16.73
CA ASP A 190 -14.32 -18.91 16.39
C ASP A 190 -13.08 -19.66 16.90
N LEU A 191 -13.28 -20.42 17.98
CA LEU A 191 -12.20 -21.15 18.67
C LEU A 191 -11.69 -22.37 17.89
N ALA A 192 -12.35 -22.78 16.81
CA ALA A 192 -12.00 -23.96 16.04
C ALA A 192 -10.57 -23.90 15.44
N HIS A 193 -10.02 -22.70 15.24
CA HIS A 193 -8.69 -22.53 14.67
C HIS A 193 -7.54 -22.53 15.69
N ARG A 194 -7.82 -22.49 16.99
CA ARG A 194 -6.79 -22.42 18.05
C ARG A 194 -5.89 -23.66 18.14
N HIS A 195 -6.38 -24.82 17.74
CA HIS A 195 -5.69 -26.11 17.93
C HIS A 195 -4.88 -26.60 16.71
N ARG A 196 -4.81 -25.84 15.63
CA ARG A 196 -3.99 -26.23 14.48
C ARG A 196 -2.50 -26.04 14.78
N PRO A 197 -1.62 -26.99 14.40
CA PRO A 197 -0.17 -26.82 14.57
C PRO A 197 0.31 -25.57 13.85
N ILE A 198 1.34 -24.93 14.43
CA ILE A 198 1.90 -23.68 13.92
C ILE A 198 3.02 -24.02 12.93
N ASP A 199 2.93 -23.49 11.74
CA ASP A 199 4.01 -23.51 10.76
C ASP A 199 5.05 -22.42 11.07
N TRP A 200 5.94 -22.69 12.03
CA TRP A 200 6.99 -21.76 12.44
C TRP A 200 7.95 -21.43 11.30
N VAL A 201 8.26 -22.42 10.45
CA VAL A 201 9.17 -22.20 9.33
C VAL A 201 8.56 -21.27 8.31
N GLY A 202 7.30 -21.49 7.90
CA GLY A 202 6.60 -20.60 6.98
C GLY A 202 6.41 -19.20 7.57
N LEU A 203 6.07 -19.11 8.87
CA LEU A 203 5.84 -17.85 9.59
C LEU A 203 7.10 -16.97 9.65
N MET A 204 8.29 -17.56 9.73
CA MET A 204 9.55 -16.82 9.77
C MET A 204 10.15 -16.59 8.39
N THR A 205 10.19 -17.62 7.53
CA THR A 205 10.86 -17.52 6.23
C THR A 205 10.15 -16.58 5.27
N PHE A 206 8.81 -16.54 5.28
CA PHE A 206 8.04 -15.71 4.36
C PHE A 206 8.22 -14.19 4.57
N PRO A 207 8.12 -13.65 5.80
CA PRO A 207 8.41 -12.24 6.05
C PRO A 207 9.86 -11.86 5.72
N ILE A 208 10.82 -12.73 6.08
CA ILE A 208 12.24 -12.50 5.78
C ILE A 208 12.46 -12.45 4.27
N LEU A 209 11.87 -13.38 3.53
CA LEU A 209 11.90 -13.39 2.06
C LEU A 209 11.35 -12.08 1.47
N CYS A 210 10.19 -11.63 1.95
CA CYS A 210 9.57 -10.38 1.49
C CYS A 210 10.44 -9.16 1.81
N CYS A 211 10.97 -9.08 3.04
CA CYS A 211 11.87 -8.00 3.44
C CYS A 211 13.15 -7.97 2.61
N LEU A 212 13.77 -9.13 2.41
CA LEU A 212 15.01 -9.22 1.64
C LEU A 212 14.79 -8.84 0.18
N PHE A 213 13.68 -9.29 -0.41
CA PHE A 213 13.29 -8.92 -1.77
C PHE A 213 13.05 -7.42 -1.90
N LEU A 214 12.26 -6.83 -0.99
CA LEU A 214 11.97 -5.39 -1.01
C LEU A 214 13.22 -4.56 -0.74
N TYR A 215 14.07 -5.00 0.19
CA TYR A 215 15.35 -4.36 0.45
C TYR A 215 16.22 -4.35 -0.81
N TRP A 216 16.39 -5.53 -1.44
CA TRP A 216 17.15 -5.65 -2.68
C TRP A 216 16.62 -4.72 -3.77
N VAL A 217 15.31 -4.72 -4.02
CA VAL A 217 14.67 -3.84 -5.03
C VAL A 217 14.85 -2.36 -4.70
N SER A 218 14.86 -1.98 -3.42
CA SER A 218 14.98 -0.58 -2.99
C SER A 218 16.41 -0.05 -3.05
N VAL A 219 17.41 -0.92 -2.91
CA VAL A 219 18.82 -0.54 -2.76
C VAL A 219 19.63 -0.80 -4.03
N ALA A 220 19.22 -1.78 -4.86
CA ALA A 220 19.82 -2.03 -6.15
C ALA A 220 19.62 -0.85 -7.11
N GLY A 221 20.67 -0.50 -7.82
CA GLY A 221 20.70 0.69 -8.68
C GLY A 221 21.03 1.99 -7.94
N GLN A 222 21.01 2.00 -6.59
CA GLN A 222 21.43 3.15 -5.79
C GLN A 222 22.77 2.91 -5.10
N ASN A 223 22.90 1.82 -4.34
CA ASN A 223 24.11 1.50 -3.56
C ASN A 223 25.05 0.52 -4.30
N PHE A 224 24.53 -0.25 -5.22
CA PHE A 224 25.28 -1.16 -6.09
C PHE A 224 24.51 -1.39 -7.39
N GLU A 225 25.25 -1.71 -8.45
CA GLU A 225 24.67 -1.96 -9.78
C GLU A 225 23.77 -3.21 -9.78
N TRP A 226 22.73 -3.20 -10.62
CA TRP A 226 21.82 -4.34 -10.78
C TRP A 226 22.54 -5.62 -11.22
N LEU A 227 23.58 -5.52 -12.04
CA LEU A 227 24.40 -6.62 -12.54
C LEU A 227 25.74 -6.68 -11.80
N SER A 228 25.74 -6.65 -10.48
CA SER A 228 26.92 -6.74 -9.62
C SER A 228 26.95 -8.04 -8.82
N LEU A 229 28.11 -8.41 -8.28
CA LEU A 229 28.27 -9.54 -7.37
C LEU A 229 27.38 -9.39 -6.12
N ASN A 230 27.23 -8.16 -5.61
CA ASN A 230 26.36 -7.88 -4.48
C ASN A 230 24.89 -8.18 -4.82
N SER A 231 24.42 -7.76 -6.00
CA SER A 231 23.07 -8.07 -6.48
C SER A 231 22.88 -9.57 -6.65
N ALA A 232 23.84 -10.28 -7.22
CA ALA A 232 23.80 -11.73 -7.36
C ALA A 232 23.74 -12.44 -5.99
N TYR A 233 24.47 -11.97 -5.00
CA TYR A 233 24.41 -12.49 -3.63
C TYR A 233 22.99 -12.38 -3.04
N TYR A 234 22.37 -11.22 -3.12
CA TYR A 234 20.98 -11.05 -2.65
C TYR A 234 19.99 -11.94 -3.42
N LEU A 235 20.12 -12.05 -4.74
CA LEU A 235 19.28 -12.92 -5.54
C LEU A 235 19.40 -14.40 -5.15
N VAL A 236 20.62 -14.88 -4.93
CA VAL A 236 20.86 -16.26 -4.47
C VAL A 236 20.20 -16.49 -3.10
N LEU A 237 20.34 -15.55 -2.18
CA LEU A 237 19.75 -15.66 -0.85
C LEU A 237 18.21 -15.63 -0.92
N ILE A 238 17.63 -14.76 -1.76
CA ILE A 238 16.19 -14.72 -2.04
C ILE A 238 15.71 -16.06 -2.61
N LEU A 239 16.40 -16.62 -3.58
CA LEU A 239 16.06 -17.91 -4.19
C LEU A 239 16.16 -19.05 -3.19
N LEU A 240 17.19 -19.10 -2.37
CA LEU A 240 17.35 -20.11 -1.30
C LEU A 240 16.18 -20.04 -0.30
N LEU A 241 15.84 -18.85 0.18
CA LEU A 241 14.71 -18.66 1.09
C LEU A 241 13.38 -19.01 0.41
N ALA A 242 13.20 -18.66 -0.85
CA ALA A 242 12.01 -19.04 -1.62
C ALA A 242 11.88 -20.56 -1.77
N VAL A 243 12.99 -21.26 -2.01
CA VAL A 243 13.00 -22.74 -2.07
C VAL A 243 12.68 -23.36 -0.70
N VAL A 244 13.28 -22.83 0.38
CA VAL A 244 12.99 -23.30 1.75
C VAL A 244 11.52 -23.08 2.08
N PHE A 245 10.99 -21.90 1.84
CA PHE A 245 9.58 -21.58 2.05
C PHE A 245 8.67 -22.49 1.22
N TYR A 246 8.93 -22.64 -0.08
CA TYR A 246 8.12 -23.48 -0.97
C TYR A 246 8.10 -24.94 -0.53
N ARG A 247 9.28 -25.52 -0.19
CA ARG A 247 9.37 -26.91 0.31
C ARG A 247 8.59 -27.10 1.61
N ASN A 248 8.72 -26.15 2.53
CA ASN A 248 7.95 -26.18 3.77
C ASN A 248 6.45 -26.05 3.51
N GLN A 249 6.04 -25.13 2.64
CA GLN A 249 4.67 -24.86 2.26
C GLN A 249 3.96 -26.10 1.67
N VAL A 250 4.70 -26.92 0.89
CA VAL A 250 4.16 -28.14 0.28
C VAL A 250 4.09 -29.31 1.28
N ARG A 251 5.03 -29.37 2.24
CA ARG A 251 5.17 -30.52 3.16
C ARG A 251 4.38 -30.37 4.46
N HIS A 252 4.15 -29.13 4.91
CA HIS A 252 3.47 -28.91 6.18
C HIS A 252 1.97 -29.20 6.08
N SER A 253 1.41 -29.89 7.08
CA SER A 253 -0.02 -30.27 7.12
C SER A 253 -0.96 -29.07 7.22
N THR A 254 -0.51 -28.00 7.87
CA THR A 254 -1.23 -26.73 8.02
C THR A 254 -0.30 -25.59 7.63
N PRO A 255 -0.07 -25.37 6.31
CA PRO A 255 0.89 -24.39 5.86
C PRO A 255 0.49 -22.97 6.24
N PHE A 256 1.49 -22.10 6.42
CA PHE A 256 1.31 -20.69 6.78
C PHE A 256 0.36 -19.95 5.82
N LEU A 257 0.55 -20.15 4.52
CA LEU A 257 -0.39 -19.70 3.50
C LEU A 257 -1.25 -20.88 3.03
N PRO A 258 -2.58 -20.79 3.10
CA PRO A 258 -3.45 -21.90 2.67
C PRO A 258 -3.30 -22.19 1.17
N ASN A 259 -2.66 -23.30 0.81
CA ASN A 259 -2.37 -23.68 -0.59
C ASN A 259 -3.62 -23.75 -1.47
N GLU A 260 -4.74 -24.21 -0.91
CA GLU A 260 -6.03 -24.28 -1.61
C GLU A 260 -6.51 -22.90 -2.07
N LEU A 261 -6.30 -21.88 -1.23
CA LEU A 261 -6.67 -20.51 -1.56
C LEU A 261 -5.78 -19.93 -2.66
N LEU A 262 -4.46 -20.20 -2.62
CA LEU A 262 -3.53 -19.71 -3.63
C LEU A 262 -3.73 -20.38 -5.01
N LYS A 263 -4.26 -21.58 -5.07
CA LYS A 263 -4.63 -22.27 -6.32
C LYS A 263 -5.95 -21.80 -6.89
N ASN A 264 -6.78 -21.12 -6.11
CA ASN A 264 -8.11 -20.66 -6.54
C ASN A 264 -7.99 -19.44 -7.46
N ARG A 265 -8.51 -19.56 -8.69
CA ARG A 265 -8.53 -18.47 -9.69
C ARG A 265 -9.21 -17.20 -9.19
N ALA A 266 -10.23 -17.34 -8.34
CA ALA A 266 -10.93 -16.22 -7.75
C ALA A 266 -10.10 -15.47 -6.68
N ILE A 267 -8.94 -15.98 -6.30
CA ILE A 267 -8.02 -15.37 -5.35
C ILE A 267 -6.76 -14.88 -6.05
N TYR A 268 -6.03 -15.77 -6.78
CA TYR A 268 -4.75 -15.36 -7.35
C TYR A 268 -4.88 -14.34 -8.48
N ILE A 269 -5.95 -14.38 -9.30
CA ILE A 269 -6.15 -13.39 -10.37
C ILE A 269 -6.34 -11.96 -9.80
N PRO A 270 -7.23 -11.72 -8.81
CA PRO A 270 -7.31 -10.42 -8.16
C PRO A 270 -6.01 -9.98 -7.48
N LEU A 271 -5.23 -10.90 -6.88
CA LEU A 271 -3.93 -10.57 -6.29
C LEU A 271 -2.94 -10.07 -7.34
N ILE A 272 -2.81 -10.76 -8.48
CA ILE A 272 -1.96 -10.32 -9.60
C ILE A 272 -2.45 -8.98 -10.15
N THR A 273 -3.77 -8.80 -10.35
CA THR A 273 -4.33 -7.51 -10.79
C THR A 273 -3.99 -6.39 -9.81
N SER A 274 -4.05 -6.67 -8.49
CA SER A 274 -3.69 -5.72 -7.44
C SER A 274 -2.19 -5.37 -7.46
N MET A 275 -1.32 -6.32 -7.77
CA MET A 275 0.12 -6.10 -7.92
C MET A 275 0.43 -5.20 -9.12
N LEU A 276 -0.14 -5.52 -10.29
CA LEU A 276 0.09 -4.75 -11.52
C LEU A 276 -0.46 -3.32 -11.44
N PHE A 277 -1.66 -3.17 -10.86
CA PHE A 277 -2.25 -1.85 -10.59
C PHE A 277 -1.35 -1.01 -9.67
N ALA A 278 -0.87 -1.60 -8.58
CA ALA A 278 -0.05 -0.88 -7.62
C ALA A 278 1.31 -0.49 -8.21
N ALA A 279 1.89 -1.31 -9.08
CA ALA A 279 3.10 -0.97 -9.81
C ALA A 279 2.95 0.32 -10.60
N CYS A 280 1.88 0.45 -11.40
CA CYS A 280 1.64 1.64 -12.20
C CYS A 280 1.21 2.85 -11.36
N MET A 281 0.35 2.64 -10.35
CA MET A 281 -0.14 3.71 -9.49
C MET A 281 1.01 4.39 -8.72
N PHE A 282 1.85 3.59 -8.05
CA PHE A 282 2.95 4.15 -7.26
C PHE A 282 4.04 4.74 -8.14
N ALA A 283 4.34 4.12 -9.30
CA ALA A 283 5.23 4.72 -10.27
C ALA A 283 4.72 6.10 -10.72
N LEU A 284 3.43 6.23 -11.05
CA LEU A 284 2.85 7.52 -11.44
C LEU A 284 2.93 8.54 -10.30
N ILE A 285 2.59 8.16 -9.06
CA ILE A 285 2.64 9.06 -7.89
C ILE A 285 4.06 9.59 -7.65
N PHE A 286 5.09 8.75 -7.79
CA PHE A 286 6.46 9.16 -7.55
C PHE A 286 7.09 9.92 -8.72
N PHE A 287 6.85 9.49 -9.94
CA PHE A 287 7.55 10.03 -11.10
C PHE A 287 6.81 11.17 -11.80
N LEU A 288 5.48 11.29 -11.65
CA LEU A 288 4.73 12.40 -12.26
C LEU A 288 5.17 13.78 -11.74
N PRO A 289 5.44 14.01 -10.44
CA PRO A 289 6.00 15.27 -9.97
C PRO A 289 7.36 15.59 -10.58
N ILE A 290 8.21 14.58 -10.77
CA ILE A 290 9.52 14.72 -11.39
C ILE A 290 9.36 15.15 -12.85
N TYR A 291 8.46 14.50 -13.59
CA TYR A 291 8.11 14.87 -14.96
C TYR A 291 7.64 16.32 -15.07
N LEU A 292 6.73 16.74 -14.20
CA LEU A 292 6.20 18.10 -14.18
C LEU A 292 7.28 19.13 -13.86
N GLN A 293 8.19 18.84 -12.92
CA GLN A 293 9.23 19.77 -12.50
C GLN A 293 10.39 19.85 -13.50
N LEU A 294 10.87 18.73 -14.03
CA LEU A 294 12.00 18.67 -14.92
C LEU A 294 11.60 18.83 -16.40
N GLY A 295 10.53 18.15 -16.85
CA GLY A 295 10.07 18.20 -18.22
C GLY A 295 9.31 19.46 -18.58
N LEU A 296 8.50 20.00 -17.63
CA LEU A 296 7.64 21.15 -17.87
C LEU A 296 8.03 22.40 -17.06
N LYS A 297 9.16 22.34 -16.35
CA LYS A 297 9.71 23.44 -15.53
C LYS A 297 8.71 24.03 -14.51
N THR A 298 7.73 23.25 -14.06
CA THR A 298 6.80 23.69 -13.02
C THR A 298 7.52 23.77 -11.67
N ASN A 299 7.04 24.60 -10.76
CA ASN A 299 7.54 24.61 -9.39
C ASN A 299 6.98 23.45 -8.58
N ALA A 300 7.58 23.11 -7.45
CA ALA A 300 7.18 21.99 -6.61
C ALA A 300 5.73 22.11 -6.10
N ALA A 301 5.29 23.33 -5.72
CA ALA A 301 3.93 23.57 -5.27
C ALA A 301 2.89 23.31 -6.37
N THR A 302 3.12 23.82 -7.58
CA THR A 302 2.25 23.57 -8.74
C THR A 302 2.23 22.09 -9.10
N SER A 303 3.37 21.42 -9.08
CA SER A 303 3.44 19.96 -9.34
C SER A 303 2.61 19.16 -8.34
N GLY A 304 2.66 19.54 -7.06
CA GLY A 304 1.82 18.93 -6.02
C GLY A 304 0.32 19.14 -6.26
N LEU A 305 -0.09 20.36 -6.65
CA LEU A 305 -1.48 20.66 -7.00
C LEU A 305 -1.98 19.87 -8.22
N LEU A 306 -1.12 19.68 -9.22
CA LEU A 306 -1.45 18.90 -10.41
C LEU A 306 -1.59 17.39 -10.17
N LEU A 307 -1.17 16.88 -8.99
CA LEU A 307 -1.46 15.52 -8.54
C LEU A 307 -2.84 15.35 -7.88
N LEU A 308 -3.47 16.44 -7.43
CA LEU A 308 -4.77 16.35 -6.78
C LEU A 308 -5.85 15.69 -7.65
N PRO A 309 -5.97 15.98 -8.97
CA PRO A 309 -6.93 15.31 -9.84
C PRO A 309 -6.76 13.79 -9.89
N LEU A 310 -5.52 13.27 -9.89
CA LEU A 310 -5.24 11.83 -9.79
C LEU A 310 -5.86 11.24 -8.51
N THR A 311 -5.65 11.90 -7.37
CA THR A 311 -6.18 11.46 -6.07
C THR A 311 -7.72 11.53 -6.03
N VAL A 312 -8.29 12.63 -6.52
CA VAL A 312 -9.76 12.78 -6.64
C VAL A 312 -10.35 11.72 -7.56
N GLY A 313 -9.67 11.42 -8.67
CA GLY A 313 -10.03 10.32 -9.57
C GLY A 313 -10.05 8.98 -8.84
N GLN A 314 -9.02 8.67 -8.05
CA GLN A 314 -8.92 7.42 -7.29
C GLN A 314 -10.06 7.27 -6.27
N ILE A 315 -10.39 8.34 -5.54
CA ILE A 315 -11.54 8.34 -4.62
C ILE A 315 -12.83 8.09 -5.39
N SER A 316 -13.03 8.83 -6.47
CA SER A 316 -14.25 8.73 -7.30
C SER A 316 -14.41 7.33 -7.87
N GLY A 317 -13.34 6.72 -8.42
CA GLY A 317 -13.33 5.35 -8.91
C GLY A 317 -13.69 4.33 -7.82
N ALA A 318 -13.15 4.49 -6.61
CA ALA A 318 -13.44 3.62 -5.49
C ALA A 318 -14.90 3.75 -5.00
N LEU A 319 -15.43 4.97 -4.93
CA LEU A 319 -16.83 5.21 -4.56
C LEU A 319 -17.82 4.68 -5.62
N ILE A 320 -17.52 4.90 -6.90
CA ILE A 320 -18.33 4.40 -8.02
C ILE A 320 -18.33 2.86 -8.00
N SER A 321 -17.15 2.24 -7.89
CA SER A 321 -17.02 0.78 -7.85
C SER A 321 -17.79 0.17 -6.68
N GLY A 322 -17.70 0.77 -5.49
CA GLY A 322 -18.45 0.33 -4.31
C GLY A 322 -19.97 0.40 -4.52
N ARG A 323 -20.48 1.48 -5.13
CA ARG A 323 -21.91 1.64 -5.44
C ARG A 323 -22.37 0.66 -6.52
N VAL A 324 -21.58 0.48 -7.58
CA VAL A 324 -21.91 -0.45 -8.66
C VAL A 324 -21.93 -1.89 -8.13
N MET A 325 -20.94 -2.31 -7.35
CA MET A 325 -20.93 -3.64 -6.72
C MET A 325 -22.12 -3.87 -5.79
N ALA A 326 -22.48 -2.86 -5.00
CA ALA A 326 -23.64 -2.96 -4.09
C ALA A 326 -24.96 -3.09 -4.84
N LYS A 327 -25.11 -2.44 -6.00
CA LYS A 327 -26.32 -2.50 -6.83
C LYS A 327 -26.39 -3.78 -7.66
N THR A 328 -25.31 -4.10 -8.37
CA THR A 328 -25.30 -5.20 -9.35
C THR A 328 -25.01 -6.56 -8.75
N GLY A 329 -24.27 -6.61 -7.62
CA GLY A 329 -23.74 -7.85 -7.06
C GLY A 329 -22.62 -8.48 -7.89
N VAL A 330 -22.14 -7.84 -8.97
CA VAL A 330 -21.17 -8.38 -9.92
C VAL A 330 -19.86 -7.57 -9.88
N PRO A 331 -18.82 -8.02 -9.18
CA PRO A 331 -17.54 -7.31 -9.09
C PRO A 331 -16.65 -7.46 -10.33
N LYS A 332 -16.81 -8.52 -11.12
CA LYS A 332 -15.86 -8.96 -12.16
C LYS A 332 -15.45 -7.88 -13.16
N TYR A 333 -16.40 -7.15 -13.73
CA TYR A 333 -16.16 -6.22 -14.85
C TYR A 333 -15.58 -4.87 -14.40
N ILE A 334 -15.69 -4.54 -13.13
CA ILE A 334 -15.30 -3.22 -12.60
C ILE A 334 -13.80 -2.96 -12.75
N PRO A 335 -12.89 -3.85 -12.29
CA PRO A 335 -11.46 -3.65 -12.48
C PRO A 335 -11.06 -3.77 -13.97
N VAL A 336 -11.78 -4.52 -14.78
CA VAL A 336 -11.53 -4.58 -16.24
C VAL A 336 -11.72 -3.21 -16.87
N VAL A 337 -12.92 -2.61 -16.65
CA VAL A 337 -13.22 -1.27 -17.17
C VAL A 337 -12.27 -0.23 -16.58
N GLY A 338 -12.01 -0.29 -15.28
CA GLY A 338 -11.10 0.65 -14.62
C GLY A 338 -9.70 0.59 -15.20
N MET A 339 -9.12 -0.60 -15.33
CA MET A 339 -7.76 -0.75 -15.86
C MET A 339 -7.68 -0.38 -17.35
N SER A 340 -8.74 -0.66 -18.14
CA SER A 340 -8.83 -0.19 -19.53
C SER A 340 -8.88 1.34 -19.63
N LEU A 341 -9.58 2.01 -18.70
CA LEU A 341 -9.58 3.46 -18.62
C LEU A 341 -8.19 4.01 -18.27
N SER A 342 -7.47 3.39 -17.32
CA SER A 342 -6.10 3.76 -17.00
C SER A 342 -5.17 3.54 -18.19
N THR A 343 -5.34 2.45 -18.95
CA THR A 343 -4.60 2.19 -20.19
C THR A 343 -4.78 3.33 -21.20
N ALA A 344 -6.03 3.73 -21.46
CA ALA A 344 -6.32 4.85 -22.38
C ALA A 344 -5.69 6.16 -21.87
N GLY A 345 -5.73 6.41 -20.54
CA GLY A 345 -5.09 7.56 -19.92
C GLY A 345 -3.57 7.56 -20.12
N PHE A 346 -2.90 6.43 -19.96
CA PHE A 346 -1.45 6.31 -20.16
C PHE A 346 -1.06 6.43 -21.63
N ILE A 347 -1.81 5.84 -22.56
CA ILE A 347 -1.58 6.04 -24.00
C ILE A 347 -1.71 7.52 -24.35
N ALA A 348 -2.71 8.20 -23.83
CA ALA A 348 -2.90 9.63 -24.05
C ALA A 348 -1.74 10.44 -23.47
N LEU A 349 -1.29 10.16 -22.24
CA LEU A 349 -0.11 10.81 -21.61
C LEU A 349 1.17 10.63 -22.44
N GLY A 350 1.33 9.48 -23.11
CA GLY A 350 2.47 9.21 -24.00
C GLY A 350 2.36 9.87 -25.38
N SER A 351 1.16 10.21 -25.85
CA SER A 351 0.92 10.62 -27.23
C SER A 351 0.63 12.13 -27.38
N ILE A 352 0.10 12.77 -26.34
CA ILE A 352 -0.38 14.15 -26.39
C ILE A 352 0.73 15.12 -25.99
N PRO A 353 0.76 16.34 -26.57
CA PRO A 353 1.70 17.38 -26.16
C PRO A 353 1.67 17.62 -24.63
N PRO A 354 2.81 17.81 -23.98
CA PRO A 354 2.91 17.88 -22.53
C PRO A 354 2.44 19.23 -21.99
N GLU A 355 1.15 19.37 -21.76
CA GLU A 355 0.57 20.54 -21.07
C GLU A 355 0.20 20.17 -19.62
N PRO A 356 0.58 20.99 -18.61
CA PRO A 356 0.36 20.67 -17.20
C PRO A 356 -1.10 20.35 -16.86
N MET A 357 -2.05 21.15 -17.37
CA MET A 357 -3.48 20.94 -17.08
C MET A 357 -4.02 19.68 -17.73
N LEU A 358 -3.57 19.38 -18.94
CA LEU A 358 -3.98 18.17 -19.67
C LEU A 358 -3.44 16.90 -18.98
N ILE A 359 -2.20 16.95 -18.50
CA ILE A 359 -1.59 15.87 -17.71
C ILE A 359 -2.39 15.62 -16.42
N ALA A 360 -2.82 16.68 -15.73
CA ALA A 360 -3.62 16.58 -14.53
C ALA A 360 -4.99 15.92 -14.80
N ILE A 361 -5.65 16.29 -15.92
CA ILE A 361 -6.94 15.69 -16.34
C ILE A 361 -6.73 14.21 -16.70
N LEU A 362 -5.71 13.88 -17.48
CA LEU A 362 -5.41 12.49 -17.84
C LEU A 362 -5.02 11.67 -16.61
N GLY A 363 -4.27 12.27 -15.66
CA GLY A 363 -4.00 11.70 -14.36
C GLY A 363 -5.28 11.37 -13.58
N MET A 364 -6.31 12.22 -13.64
CA MET A 364 -7.62 11.94 -13.05
C MET A 364 -8.27 10.68 -13.65
N PHE A 365 -8.24 10.51 -14.98
CA PHE A 365 -8.76 9.31 -15.62
C PHE A 365 -7.99 8.05 -15.21
N CYS A 366 -6.66 8.12 -15.15
CA CYS A 366 -5.84 7.02 -14.59
C CYS A 366 -6.25 6.73 -13.14
N GLY A 367 -6.44 7.77 -12.33
CA GLY A 367 -6.88 7.66 -10.94
C GLY A 367 -8.24 6.98 -10.80
N ILE A 368 -9.25 7.36 -11.61
CA ILE A 368 -10.57 6.70 -11.62
C ILE A 368 -10.40 5.20 -11.85
N GLY A 369 -9.59 4.82 -12.84
CA GLY A 369 -9.33 3.42 -13.13
C GLY A 369 -8.66 2.69 -11.96
N PHE A 370 -7.63 3.25 -11.37
CA PHE A 370 -6.93 2.71 -10.22
C PHE A 370 -7.83 2.56 -8.99
N GLY A 371 -8.73 3.51 -8.76
CA GLY A 371 -9.69 3.48 -7.66
C GLY A 371 -10.62 2.27 -7.68
N THR A 372 -10.84 1.66 -8.85
CA THR A 372 -11.75 0.49 -8.98
C THR A 372 -11.13 -0.80 -8.46
N VAL A 373 -9.80 -0.95 -8.47
CA VAL A 373 -9.13 -2.24 -8.26
C VAL A 373 -9.14 -2.67 -6.80
N MET A 374 -8.70 -1.79 -5.88
CA MET A 374 -8.54 -2.15 -4.48
C MET A 374 -9.86 -2.61 -3.82
N PRO A 375 -10.99 -1.86 -3.92
CA PRO A 375 -12.25 -2.27 -3.31
C PRO A 375 -12.76 -3.60 -3.86
N THR A 376 -12.63 -3.77 -5.17
CA THR A 376 -13.12 -4.97 -5.87
C THR A 376 -12.31 -6.20 -5.50
N THR A 377 -10.98 -6.10 -5.57
CA THR A 377 -10.06 -7.19 -5.22
C THR A 377 -10.29 -7.63 -3.80
N GLN A 378 -10.31 -6.69 -2.85
CA GLN A 378 -10.49 -6.97 -1.42
C GLN A 378 -11.81 -7.68 -1.15
N LEU A 379 -12.90 -7.21 -1.77
CA LEU A 379 -14.22 -7.80 -1.59
C LEU A 379 -14.29 -9.24 -2.14
N VAL A 380 -13.77 -9.45 -3.35
CA VAL A 380 -13.78 -10.77 -4.02
C VAL A 380 -13.00 -11.80 -3.21
N ILE A 381 -11.74 -11.50 -2.85
CA ILE A 381 -10.91 -12.47 -2.14
C ILE A 381 -11.46 -12.80 -0.74
N GLN A 382 -11.99 -11.81 -0.02
CA GLN A 382 -12.60 -12.02 1.29
C GLN A 382 -13.89 -12.85 1.19
N THR A 383 -14.69 -12.66 0.13
CA THR A 383 -15.92 -13.43 -0.09
C THR A 383 -15.61 -14.89 -0.41
N VAL A 384 -14.61 -15.14 -1.25
CA VAL A 384 -14.21 -16.51 -1.66
C VAL A 384 -13.50 -17.27 -0.54
N ALA A 385 -12.65 -16.60 0.24
CA ALA A 385 -11.91 -17.22 1.34
C ALA A 385 -12.78 -17.62 2.52
N GLY A 386 -13.95 -17.01 2.64
CA GLY A 386 -14.84 -17.24 3.79
C GLY A 386 -14.30 -16.68 5.10
N LYS A 387 -15.12 -16.72 6.16
CA LYS A 387 -14.81 -16.08 7.45
C LYS A 387 -13.53 -16.59 8.11
N ALA A 388 -13.21 -17.86 7.93
CA ALA A 388 -12.08 -18.54 8.56
C ALA A 388 -10.71 -18.00 8.10
N ASN A 389 -10.59 -17.56 6.85
CA ASN A 389 -9.33 -17.18 6.22
C ASN A 389 -9.29 -15.69 5.77
N ILE A 390 -10.25 -14.87 6.22
CA ILE A 390 -10.31 -13.45 5.82
C ILE A 390 -9.03 -12.71 6.18
N GLY A 391 -8.45 -12.96 7.34
CA GLY A 391 -7.21 -12.33 7.79
C GLY A 391 -6.05 -12.63 6.84
N SER A 392 -5.82 -13.91 6.56
CA SER A 392 -4.73 -14.38 5.69
C SER A 392 -4.86 -13.83 4.25
N VAL A 393 -6.06 -13.85 3.65
CA VAL A 393 -6.22 -13.32 2.27
C VAL A 393 -6.16 -11.80 2.22
N THR A 394 -6.61 -11.11 3.26
CA THR A 394 -6.48 -9.64 3.37
C THR A 394 -5.01 -9.24 3.47
N ALA A 395 -4.23 -9.98 4.25
CA ALA A 395 -2.80 -9.81 4.34
C ALA A 395 -2.09 -10.06 2.99
N LEU A 396 -2.46 -11.14 2.28
CA LEU A 396 -1.97 -11.44 0.94
C LEU A 396 -2.26 -10.31 -0.06
N ALA A 397 -3.46 -9.72 -0.02
CA ALA A 397 -3.81 -8.59 -0.88
C ALA A 397 -2.95 -7.35 -0.59
N SER A 398 -2.73 -7.06 0.69
CA SER A 398 -1.88 -5.94 1.11
C SER A 398 -0.42 -6.18 0.71
N LEU A 399 0.09 -7.39 0.87
CA LEU A 399 1.42 -7.78 0.44
C LEU A 399 1.58 -7.66 -1.08
N SER A 400 0.65 -8.22 -1.85
CA SER A 400 0.66 -8.16 -3.31
C SER A 400 0.72 -6.72 -3.81
N ARG A 401 -0.05 -5.82 -3.20
CA ARG A 401 -0.03 -4.39 -3.50
C ARG A 401 1.33 -3.76 -3.16
N ASN A 402 1.89 -4.04 -1.98
CA ASN A 402 3.17 -3.46 -1.56
C ASN A 402 4.34 -3.95 -2.42
N LEU A 403 4.35 -5.24 -2.79
CA LEU A 403 5.31 -5.80 -3.74
C LEU A 403 5.18 -5.13 -5.11
N GLY A 404 3.95 -4.97 -5.61
CA GLY A 404 3.69 -4.27 -6.86
C GLY A 404 4.19 -2.84 -6.84
N ALA A 405 3.91 -2.10 -5.76
CA ALA A 405 4.37 -0.72 -5.57
C ALA A 405 5.91 -0.62 -5.64
N ALA A 406 6.62 -1.47 -4.90
CA ALA A 406 8.07 -1.47 -4.87
C ALA A 406 8.69 -1.84 -6.22
N VAL A 407 8.23 -2.95 -6.81
CA VAL A 407 8.72 -3.41 -8.13
C VAL A 407 8.42 -2.39 -9.22
N GLY A 408 7.20 -1.84 -9.23
CA GLY A 408 6.80 -0.84 -10.22
C GLY A 408 7.65 0.42 -10.13
N THR A 409 7.81 0.97 -8.93
CA THR A 409 8.64 2.17 -8.73
C THR A 409 10.09 1.93 -9.15
N ALA A 410 10.67 0.77 -8.81
CA ALA A 410 12.03 0.43 -9.22
C ALA A 410 12.16 0.26 -10.73
N LEU A 411 11.24 -0.47 -11.38
CA LEU A 411 11.26 -0.68 -12.84
C LEU A 411 11.14 0.65 -13.59
N PHE A 412 10.25 1.54 -13.16
CA PHE A 412 10.12 2.87 -13.77
C PHE A 412 11.35 3.73 -13.52
N GLY A 413 11.95 3.65 -12.33
CA GLY A 413 13.22 4.31 -12.04
C GLY A 413 14.32 3.86 -13.00
N VAL A 414 14.54 2.55 -13.12
CA VAL A 414 15.53 1.98 -14.05
C VAL A 414 15.24 2.41 -15.47
N LEU A 415 13.99 2.34 -15.93
CA LEU A 415 13.62 2.71 -17.29
C LEU A 415 13.95 4.19 -17.57
N ILE A 416 13.57 5.09 -16.67
CA ILE A 416 13.82 6.53 -16.82
C ILE A 416 15.32 6.82 -16.79
N TYR A 417 16.08 6.24 -15.84
CA TYR A 417 17.53 6.44 -15.76
C TYR A 417 18.28 5.87 -16.96
N THR A 418 17.83 4.74 -17.52
CA THR A 418 18.45 4.16 -18.73
C THR A 418 18.20 5.02 -19.99
N LEU A 419 17.04 5.67 -20.06
CA LEU A 419 16.69 6.55 -21.19
C LEU A 419 17.28 7.96 -21.08
N LEU A 420 17.80 8.31 -19.90
CA LEU A 420 18.42 9.61 -19.61
C LEU A 420 19.85 9.40 -19.11
N PRO A 421 20.82 9.11 -20.02
CA PRO A 421 22.21 8.83 -19.62
C PRO A 421 22.92 10.04 -18.96
N GLU A 422 22.38 11.24 -19.07
CA GLU A 422 22.86 12.43 -18.36
C GLU A 422 22.46 12.49 -16.89
N PHE A 423 21.59 11.55 -16.43
CA PHE A 423 21.21 11.36 -15.04
C PHE A 423 22.28 10.53 -14.30
N ASP A 424 23.47 11.06 -14.14
CA ASP A 424 24.44 10.47 -13.22
C ASP A 424 24.07 10.78 -11.77
N HIS A 425 24.42 9.89 -10.84
CA HIS A 425 24.14 10.03 -9.39
C HIS A 425 24.64 11.34 -8.77
N ASN A 426 25.51 12.06 -9.46
CA ASN A 426 26.08 13.36 -9.05
C ASN A 426 25.40 14.56 -9.73
N THR A 427 24.43 14.36 -10.63
CA THR A 427 23.78 15.45 -11.34
C THR A 427 22.74 16.11 -10.45
N SER A 428 22.88 17.38 -10.12
CA SER A 428 21.89 18.10 -9.33
C SER A 428 20.59 18.32 -10.13
N ILE A 429 19.45 18.32 -9.43
CA ILE A 429 18.13 18.62 -10.03
C ILE A 429 18.13 19.97 -10.76
N GLU A 430 18.93 20.93 -10.30
CA GLU A 430 19.09 22.24 -10.93
C GLU A 430 19.79 22.17 -12.27
N MET A 431 20.80 21.33 -12.44
CA MET A 431 21.48 21.08 -13.72
C MET A 431 20.52 20.48 -14.76
N LEU A 432 19.70 19.53 -14.34
CA LEU A 432 18.70 18.90 -15.21
C LEU A 432 17.59 19.87 -15.61
N ARG A 433 17.22 20.78 -14.73
CA ARG A 433 16.22 21.82 -14.99
C ARG A 433 16.68 22.85 -15.98
N SER A 434 18.00 23.09 -16.08
CA SER A 434 18.63 24.01 -17.07
C SER A 434 18.89 23.34 -18.41
N GLY A 435 18.91 22.00 -18.48
CA GLY A 435 19.16 21.23 -19.69
C GLY A 435 18.01 21.20 -20.72
N PRO A 436 18.20 20.51 -21.86
CA PRO A 436 17.15 20.31 -22.84
C PRO A 436 16.02 19.46 -22.29
N GLN A 437 14.75 19.86 -22.53
CA GLN A 437 13.58 19.19 -22.00
C GLN A 437 13.14 17.97 -22.82
N GLU A 438 13.39 18.01 -24.10
CA GLU A 438 12.92 17.02 -25.08
C GLU A 438 13.34 15.58 -24.72
N PRO A 439 14.59 15.28 -24.31
CA PRO A 439 14.97 13.95 -23.88
C PRO A 439 14.18 13.48 -22.63
N ILE A 440 13.92 14.39 -21.68
CA ILE A 440 13.17 14.09 -20.46
C ILE A 440 11.72 13.76 -20.83
N ILE A 441 11.09 14.57 -21.68
CA ILE A 441 9.72 14.33 -22.14
C ILE A 441 9.62 12.98 -22.84
N ASN A 442 10.53 12.67 -23.75
CA ASN A 442 10.54 11.40 -24.50
C ASN A 442 10.74 10.17 -23.58
N ALA A 443 11.62 10.28 -22.58
CA ALA A 443 11.83 9.22 -21.60
C ALA A 443 10.55 8.93 -20.79
N PHE A 444 9.87 9.97 -20.34
CA PHE A 444 8.61 9.83 -19.62
C PHE A 444 7.45 9.34 -20.48
N GLN A 445 7.36 9.79 -21.74
CA GLN A 445 6.39 9.28 -22.69
C GLN A 445 6.58 7.77 -22.93
N THR A 446 7.82 7.32 -23.08
CA THR A 446 8.15 5.89 -23.17
C THR A 446 7.73 5.14 -21.91
N ALA A 447 7.97 5.71 -20.71
CA ALA A 447 7.53 5.13 -19.45
C ALA A 447 5.99 5.04 -19.35
N PHE A 448 5.25 6.02 -19.86
CA PHE A 448 3.79 5.96 -19.92
C PHE A 448 3.30 4.86 -20.87
N TYR A 449 3.94 4.61 -22.00
CA TYR A 449 3.59 3.47 -22.86
C TYR A 449 3.87 2.13 -22.17
N VAL A 450 4.96 1.99 -21.42
CA VAL A 450 5.23 0.79 -20.60
C VAL A 450 4.12 0.62 -19.54
N ALA A 451 3.68 1.71 -18.88
CA ALA A 451 2.56 1.66 -17.96
C ALA A 451 1.25 1.25 -18.63
N ALA A 452 1.01 1.71 -19.88
CA ALA A 452 -0.15 1.30 -20.67
C ALA A 452 -0.14 -0.21 -20.95
N VAL A 453 1.02 -0.78 -21.26
CA VAL A 453 1.17 -2.25 -21.42
C VAL A 453 0.84 -2.98 -20.11
N ILE A 454 1.41 -2.54 -18.98
CA ILE A 454 1.18 -3.17 -17.67
C ILE A 454 -0.31 -3.08 -17.27
N THR A 455 -0.95 -1.93 -17.47
CA THR A 455 -2.38 -1.76 -17.16
C THR A 455 -3.28 -2.56 -18.11
N THR A 456 -2.88 -2.73 -19.38
CA THR A 456 -3.55 -3.65 -20.32
C THR A 456 -3.45 -5.09 -19.83
N LEU A 457 -2.26 -5.54 -19.42
CA LEU A 457 -2.07 -6.87 -18.83
C LEU A 457 -2.92 -7.05 -17.56
N ALA A 458 -3.05 -6.00 -16.73
CA ALA A 458 -3.91 -6.03 -15.56
C ALA A 458 -5.39 -6.16 -15.94
N ALA A 459 -5.88 -5.45 -16.97
CA ALA A 459 -7.24 -5.55 -17.48
C ALA A 459 -7.53 -6.96 -18.05
N LEU A 460 -6.61 -7.49 -18.87
CA LEU A 460 -6.71 -8.85 -19.44
C LEU A 460 -6.69 -9.93 -18.36
N ASN A 461 -5.83 -9.77 -17.35
CA ASN A 461 -5.80 -10.69 -16.21
C ASN A 461 -7.11 -10.61 -15.42
N ALA A 462 -7.63 -9.43 -15.12
CA ALA A 462 -8.91 -9.25 -14.44
C ALA A 462 -10.09 -9.89 -15.22
N ALA A 463 -10.08 -9.80 -16.54
CA ALA A 463 -11.11 -10.40 -17.39
C ALA A 463 -11.16 -11.94 -17.26
N ARG A 464 -10.05 -12.59 -16.94
CA ARG A 464 -9.97 -14.06 -16.71
C ARG A 464 -10.53 -14.48 -15.35
N ALA A 465 -10.86 -13.54 -14.45
CA ALA A 465 -11.44 -13.87 -13.14
C ALA A 465 -12.80 -14.59 -13.32
N PRO A 466 -13.11 -15.59 -12.50
CA PRO A 466 -14.41 -16.23 -12.52
C PRO A 466 -15.51 -15.25 -12.13
N LEU A 467 -16.73 -15.50 -12.61
CA LEU A 467 -17.89 -14.71 -12.21
C LEU A 467 -18.28 -15.10 -10.78
N ILE A 468 -18.24 -14.15 -9.87
CA ILE A 468 -18.65 -14.30 -8.49
C ILE A 468 -19.84 -13.39 -8.26
N LEU A 469 -20.92 -13.94 -7.75
CA LEU A 469 -22.10 -13.18 -7.36
C LEU A 469 -22.04 -12.91 -5.85
N LEU A 470 -22.22 -11.66 -5.47
CA LEU A 470 -22.29 -11.27 -4.07
C LEU A 470 -23.66 -11.61 -3.52
N ALA A 471 -23.72 -12.43 -2.48
CA ALA A 471 -24.98 -12.81 -1.84
C ALA A 471 -25.73 -11.60 -1.28
N ASN A 472 -27.07 -11.71 -1.27
CA ASN A 472 -27.97 -10.66 -0.78
C ASN A 472 -28.21 -10.71 0.74
N GLU A 473 -27.47 -11.55 1.48
CA GLU A 473 -27.71 -11.75 2.93
C GLU A 473 -27.23 -10.58 3.80
#